data_f4507f76e388b42177104e1420767214
#
_entry.id   f4507f76e388b42177104e1420767214
#
_cell.length_a   1.000
_cell.length_b   1.000
_cell.length_c   1.000
_cell.angle_alpha   90.00
_cell.angle_beta   90.00
_cell.angle_gamma   90.00
#
_symmetry.space_group_name_H-M   'P 1'
#
loop_
_entity.id
_entity.type
_entity.pdbx_description
1 polymer ?
#
loop_
_entity_poly.entity_id
_entity_poly.type
_entity_poly.pdbx_seq_one_letter_code
_entity_poly.pdbx_strand_id
1 'polypeptide(L)'
;MRIIGNIDHPVLKITIFKMDNKLSVKFETGLYEQTYKFRMGDLIKSAEDIRTIVDQKFLEEVLDNFNRMTRSKNTSIDRNLAKLDEEEFDDII
;
A
#
# COMPACT_ATOMS: atom_id res chain seq x y z
N MET A 1 1.79 -7.01 -16.79
CA MET A 1 1.72 -7.27 -15.34
C MET A 1 0.80 -8.45 -15.07
N ARG A 2 1.22 -9.37 -14.25
CA ARG A 2 0.49 -10.61 -13.99
C ARG A 2 0.50 -10.94 -12.51
N ILE A 3 -0.67 -11.31 -11.97
CA ILE A 3 -0.79 -11.79 -10.58
C ILE A 3 -0.22 -13.20 -10.53
N ILE A 4 0.75 -13.44 -9.65
CA ILE A 4 1.37 -14.76 -9.49
C ILE A 4 1.14 -15.37 -8.11
N GLY A 5 0.50 -14.65 -7.20
CA GLY A 5 0.18 -15.18 -5.89
C GLY A 5 -0.48 -14.17 -5.00
N ASN A 6 -0.85 -14.64 -3.81
CA ASN A 6 -1.37 -13.79 -2.76
C ASN A 6 -0.92 -14.34 -1.41
N ILE A 7 -1.12 -13.54 -0.37
CA ILE A 7 -0.82 -13.94 1.01
C ILE A 7 -2.10 -13.68 1.81
N ASP A 8 -2.57 -14.69 2.53
CA ASP A 8 -3.76 -14.54 3.35
C ASP A 8 -3.48 -13.70 4.58
N HIS A 9 -4.34 -12.74 4.86
CA HIS A 9 -4.25 -11.88 6.03
C HIS A 9 -5.65 -11.44 6.43
N PRO A 10 -5.97 -11.38 7.73
CA PRO A 10 -7.34 -11.07 8.18
C PRO A 10 -7.79 -9.65 7.87
N VAL A 11 -6.86 -8.71 7.68
CA VAL A 11 -7.18 -7.29 7.49
C VAL A 11 -6.75 -6.77 6.13
N LEU A 12 -5.61 -7.25 5.64
CA LEU A 12 -5.00 -6.74 4.41
C LEU A 12 -5.26 -7.65 3.23
N LYS A 13 -5.47 -7.05 2.06
CA LYS A 13 -5.40 -7.79 0.81
C LYS A 13 -3.97 -7.70 0.30
N ILE A 14 -3.30 -8.84 0.20
CA ILE A 14 -1.89 -8.89 -0.18
C ILE A 14 -1.75 -9.65 -1.48
N THR A 15 -1.28 -8.97 -2.52
CA THR A 15 -1.18 -9.54 -3.88
C THR A 15 0.26 -9.47 -4.37
N ILE A 16 0.71 -10.54 -5.02
CA ILE A 16 2.06 -10.62 -5.60
C ILE A 16 1.95 -10.57 -7.11
N PHE A 17 2.68 -9.66 -7.73
CA PHE A 17 2.68 -9.44 -9.18
C PHE A 17 4.06 -9.67 -9.78
N LYS A 18 4.07 -10.07 -11.04
CA LYS A 18 5.29 -10.12 -11.84
C LYS A 18 5.13 -9.22 -13.05
N MET A 19 6.14 -8.38 -13.31
CA MET A 19 6.21 -7.56 -14.51
C MET A 19 7.66 -7.44 -14.94
N ASP A 20 7.96 -7.94 -16.15
CA ASP A 20 9.31 -7.98 -16.68
C ASP A 20 10.26 -8.68 -15.71
N ASN A 21 11.28 -7.97 -15.23
CA ASN A 21 12.27 -8.52 -14.30
C ASN A 21 12.03 -8.07 -12.85
N LYS A 22 10.78 -7.70 -12.52
CA LYS A 22 10.44 -7.23 -11.18
C LYS A 22 9.32 -8.06 -10.58
N LEU A 23 9.40 -8.25 -9.28
CA LEU A 23 8.31 -8.81 -8.47
C LEU A 23 7.83 -7.70 -7.56
N SER A 24 6.53 -7.59 -7.41
CA SER A 24 5.91 -6.56 -6.57
C SER A 24 4.96 -7.21 -5.58
N VAL A 25 4.92 -6.67 -4.36
CA VAL A 25 3.91 -7.05 -3.39
C VAL A 25 3.10 -5.82 -3.03
N LYS A 26 1.78 -5.94 -3.12
CA LYS A 26 0.86 -4.84 -2.85
C LYS A 26 0.00 -5.17 -1.65
N PHE A 27 -0.02 -4.27 -0.68
CA PHE A 27 -0.84 -4.36 0.52
C PHE A 27 -1.95 -3.33 0.42
N GLU A 28 -3.20 -3.77 0.51
CA GLU A 28 -4.37 -2.89 0.41
C GLU A 28 -5.27 -3.01 1.62
N THR A 29 -5.76 -1.88 2.10
CA THR A 29 -6.78 -1.83 3.14
C THR A 29 -7.56 -0.51 3.01
N GLY A 30 -8.88 -0.59 2.92
CA GLY A 30 -9.73 0.58 2.78
C GLY A 30 -9.33 1.44 1.58
N LEU A 31 -8.96 2.68 1.84
CA LEU A 31 -8.59 3.64 0.80
C LEU A 31 -7.08 3.75 0.58
N TYR A 32 -6.31 2.87 1.20
CA TYR A 32 -4.85 2.95 1.18
C TYR A 32 -4.23 1.72 0.56
N GLU A 33 -3.07 1.93 -0.05
CA GLU A 33 -2.25 0.81 -0.52
C GLU A 33 -0.78 1.13 -0.37
N GLN A 34 0.03 0.09 -0.21
CA GLN A 34 1.48 0.17 -0.25
C GLN A 34 1.97 -0.89 -1.22
N THR A 35 2.87 -0.51 -2.11
CA THR A 35 3.45 -1.44 -3.07
C THR A 35 4.95 -1.40 -2.97
N TYR A 36 5.56 -2.57 -2.83
CA TYR A 36 7.01 -2.74 -2.77
C TYR A 36 7.46 -3.52 -3.99
N LYS A 37 8.42 -2.98 -4.73
CA LYS A 37 8.92 -3.61 -5.95
C LYS A 37 10.33 -4.10 -5.72
N PHE A 38 10.60 -5.32 -6.17
CA PHE A 38 11.89 -5.96 -6.02
C PHE A 38 12.42 -6.35 -7.38
N ARG A 39 13.68 -6.03 -7.67
CA ARG A 39 14.31 -6.50 -8.89
C ARG A 39 14.61 -7.98 -8.73
N MET A 40 14.23 -8.79 -9.71
CA MET A 40 14.55 -10.21 -9.68
C MET A 40 16.06 -10.39 -9.79
N GLY A 41 16.60 -11.26 -8.93
CA GLY A 41 18.04 -11.50 -8.86
C GLY A 41 18.33 -12.70 -7.99
N ASP A 42 19.48 -12.68 -7.33
CA ASP A 42 19.95 -13.83 -6.56
C ASP A 42 19.10 -14.11 -5.32
N LEU A 43 18.51 -13.06 -4.72
CA LEU A 43 17.76 -13.20 -3.47
C LEU A 43 16.26 -13.35 -3.70
N ILE A 44 15.70 -12.62 -4.66
CA ILE A 44 14.26 -12.60 -4.93
C ILE A 44 14.02 -13.15 -6.32
N LYS A 45 13.46 -14.35 -6.42
CA LYS A 45 13.26 -15.05 -7.70
C LYS A 45 11.81 -15.48 -7.94
N SER A 46 11.02 -15.60 -6.89
CA SER A 46 9.70 -16.21 -6.98
C SER A 46 8.74 -15.65 -5.96
N ALA A 47 7.46 -16.02 -6.10
CA ALA A 47 6.44 -15.66 -5.12
C ALA A 47 6.77 -16.22 -3.73
N GLU A 48 7.42 -17.38 -3.67
CA GLU A 48 7.82 -17.96 -2.38
C GLU A 48 8.85 -17.09 -1.66
N ASP A 49 9.78 -16.50 -2.41
CA ASP A 49 10.75 -15.57 -1.82
C ASP A 49 10.04 -14.35 -1.24
N ILE A 50 9.05 -13.83 -1.95
CA ILE A 50 8.23 -12.72 -1.44
C ILE A 50 7.51 -13.14 -0.16
N ARG A 51 6.93 -14.34 -0.13
CA ARG A 51 6.24 -14.82 1.07
C ARG A 51 7.20 -14.93 2.26
N THR A 52 8.44 -15.27 2.00
CA THR A 52 9.45 -15.37 3.04
C THR A 52 9.79 -14.03 3.65
N ILE A 53 9.94 -12.99 2.82
CA ILE A 53 10.30 -11.67 3.34
C ILE A 53 9.11 -10.92 3.93
N VAL A 54 7.88 -11.28 3.55
CA VAL A 54 6.67 -10.70 4.18
C VAL A 54 6.40 -11.47 5.46
N ASP A 55 7.28 -11.28 6.43
CA ASP A 55 7.20 -11.92 7.72
C ASP A 55 6.38 -11.07 8.70
N GLN A 56 6.23 -11.54 9.93
CA GLN A 56 5.44 -10.87 10.94
C GLN A 56 5.95 -9.44 11.19
N LYS A 57 7.25 -9.26 11.26
CA LYS A 57 7.85 -7.96 11.51
C LYS A 57 7.56 -6.97 10.38
N PHE A 58 7.68 -7.42 9.12
CA PHE A 58 7.35 -6.60 7.97
C PHE A 58 5.88 -6.19 8.00
N LEU A 59 4.99 -7.14 8.31
CA LEU A 59 3.56 -6.86 8.39
C LEU A 59 3.25 -5.82 9.47
N GLU A 60 3.92 -5.87 10.61
CA GLU A 60 3.78 -4.87 11.66
C GLU A 60 4.18 -3.49 11.17
N GLU A 61 5.27 -3.40 10.43
CA GLU A 61 5.73 -2.13 9.86
C GLU A 61 4.76 -1.61 8.78
N VAL A 62 4.22 -2.50 7.97
CA VAL A 62 3.22 -2.11 6.96
C VAL A 62 1.98 -1.52 7.64
N LEU A 63 1.52 -2.14 8.72
CA LEU A 63 0.37 -1.63 9.47
C LEU A 63 0.68 -0.27 10.11
N ASP A 64 1.87 -0.10 10.65
CA ASP A 64 2.30 1.20 11.17
C ASP A 64 2.32 2.27 10.09
N ASN A 65 2.80 1.92 8.90
CA ASN A 65 2.83 2.84 7.77
C ASN A 65 1.43 3.25 7.35
N PHE A 66 0.46 2.33 7.37
CA PHE A 66 -0.94 2.68 7.08
C PHE A 66 -1.48 3.68 8.11
N ASN A 67 -1.13 3.50 9.38
CA ASN A 67 -1.52 4.45 10.43
C ASN A 67 -0.92 5.83 10.17
N ARG A 68 0.32 5.90 9.71
CA ARG A 68 0.98 7.16 9.36
C ARG A 68 0.33 7.81 8.15
N MET A 69 -0.05 7.02 7.15
CA MET A 69 -0.75 7.51 5.97
C MET A 69 -2.08 8.14 6.35
N THR A 70 -2.82 7.46 7.22
CA THR A 70 -4.10 7.97 7.74
C THR A 70 -3.90 9.30 8.44
N ARG A 71 -2.91 9.38 9.31
CA ARG A 71 -2.61 10.61 10.04
C ARG A 71 -2.23 11.75 9.11
N SER A 72 -1.36 11.47 8.12
CA SER A 72 -0.93 12.47 7.16
C SER A 72 -2.10 13.03 6.37
N LYS A 73 -2.98 12.15 5.90
CA LYS A 73 -4.15 12.53 5.14
C LYS A 73 -5.10 13.39 5.98
N ASN A 74 -5.43 12.92 7.18
CA ASN A 74 -6.37 13.61 8.05
C ASN A 74 -5.82 14.96 8.52
N THR A 75 -4.55 15.01 8.85
CA THR A 75 -3.91 16.27 9.25
C THR A 75 -3.93 17.30 8.13
N SER A 76 -3.70 16.86 6.90
CA SER A 76 -3.73 17.74 5.75
C SER A 76 -5.15 18.26 5.48
N ILE A 77 -6.15 17.38 5.59
CA ILE A 77 -7.55 17.78 5.42
C ILE A 77 -7.93 18.81 6.47
N ASP A 78 -7.60 18.54 7.74
CA ASP A 78 -7.91 19.46 8.84
C ASP A 78 -7.25 20.82 8.64
N ARG A 79 -6.00 20.83 8.19
CA ARG A 79 -5.23 22.05 7.93
C ARG A 79 -5.88 22.92 6.85
N ASN A 80 -6.53 22.30 5.88
CA ASN A 80 -7.07 22.96 4.71
C ASN A 80 -8.59 22.98 4.66
N LEU A 81 -9.25 22.65 5.76
CA LEU A 81 -10.70 22.46 5.79
C LEU A 81 -11.46 23.72 5.37
N ALA A 82 -11.07 24.87 5.88
CA ALA A 82 -11.72 26.13 5.54
C ALA A 82 -11.63 26.44 4.04
N LYS A 83 -10.49 26.13 3.44
CA LYS A 83 -10.27 26.34 2.01
C LYS A 83 -11.14 25.42 1.16
N LEU A 84 -11.29 24.17 1.59
CA LEU A 84 -12.16 23.20 0.91
C LEU A 84 -13.61 23.64 0.98
N ASP A 85 -14.06 24.17 2.11
CA ASP A 85 -15.40 24.68 2.28
C ASP A 85 -15.65 25.88 1.36
N GLU A 86 -14.68 26.78 1.20
CA GLU A 86 -14.78 27.92 0.28
C GLU A 86 -14.95 27.47 -1.16
N GLU A 87 -14.17 26.48 -1.59
CA GLU A 87 -14.26 25.93 -2.93
C GLU A 87 -15.61 25.28 -3.18
N GLU A 88 -16.15 24.59 -2.20
CA GLU A 88 -17.46 23.96 -2.28
C GLU A 88 -18.56 25.00 -2.45
N PHE A 89 -18.48 26.11 -1.71
CA PHE A 89 -19.44 27.22 -1.84
C PHE A 89 -19.36 27.85 -3.21
N ASP A 90 -18.17 28.06 -3.73
CA ASP A 90 -17.99 28.67 -5.05
C ASP A 90 -18.60 27.80 -6.15
N ASP A 91 -18.53 26.49 -6.03
CA ASP A 91 -19.11 25.56 -6.99
C ASP A 91 -20.65 25.62 -6.99
N ILE A 92 -21.26 25.95 -5.88
CA ILE A 92 -22.70 25.99 -5.74
C ILE A 92 -23.28 27.29 -6.37
N ILE A 93 -22.51 28.32 -6.36
CA ILE A 93 -22.93 29.64 -6.90
C ILE A 93 -22.80 29.66 -8.40
#